data_0f8f486082e3a275c279b05e673537d5
#
_entry.id   0f8f486082e3a275c279b05e673537d5
#
_cell.length_a   1.000
_cell.length_b   1.000
_cell.length_c   1.000
_cell.angle_alpha   90.00
_cell.angle_beta   90.00
_cell.angle_gamma   90.00
#
_symmetry.space_group_name_H-M   'P 1'
#
loop_
_entity.id
_entity.type
_entity.pdbx_description
1 polymer ?
#
loop_
_entity_poly.entity_id
_entity_poly.type
_entity_poly.pdbx_seq_one_letter_code
_entity_poly.pdbx_strand_id
1 'polypeptide(L)'
;MKHLITNHYTIMFFIMILSGLLSTMNVWADKIDDVRFSMNDLYMSLLMTGWMFLFMGLVYQETIVFFIGFILVIVNIVCIRSQFLITERQYKLGMIPHHSMAIHMSKKLSEKENNISSFIQNIIKNQESEIYFLKNGHFN
;
A
#
# COMPACT_ATOMS: atom_id res chain seq x y z
N MET A 1 -9.42 -35.29 3.29
CA MET A 1 -9.47 -34.34 2.18
C MET A 1 -9.86 -32.93 2.61
N LYS A 2 -11.00 -32.68 3.29
CA LYS A 2 -11.39 -31.32 3.78
C LYS A 2 -10.32 -30.63 4.65
N HIS A 3 -9.64 -31.33 5.53
CA HIS A 3 -8.60 -30.77 6.42
C HIS A 3 -7.35 -30.26 5.66
N LEU A 4 -6.98 -30.93 4.56
CA LEU A 4 -5.86 -30.52 3.71
C LEU A 4 -6.20 -29.24 2.93
N ILE A 5 -7.44 -29.13 2.43
CA ILE A 5 -7.92 -27.97 1.69
C ILE A 5 -7.95 -26.73 2.60
N THR A 6 -8.46 -26.87 3.84
CA THR A 6 -8.50 -25.77 4.82
C THR A 6 -7.10 -25.26 5.15
N ASN A 7 -6.11 -26.14 5.35
CA ASN A 7 -4.72 -25.74 5.57
C ASN A 7 -4.12 -24.99 4.38
N HIS A 8 -4.44 -25.39 3.15
CA HIS A 8 -3.94 -24.75 1.95
C HIS A 8 -4.40 -23.28 1.86
N TYR A 9 -5.68 -22.99 2.02
CA TYR A 9 -6.22 -21.62 1.99
C TYR A 9 -5.70 -20.77 3.14
N THR A 10 -5.51 -21.34 4.33
CA THR A 10 -4.91 -20.64 5.47
C THR A 10 -3.47 -20.22 5.17
N ILE A 11 -2.66 -21.12 4.63
CA ILE A 11 -1.28 -20.81 4.24
C ILE A 11 -1.26 -19.73 3.15
N MET A 12 -2.11 -19.85 2.12
CA MET A 12 -2.23 -18.84 1.07
C MET A 12 -2.65 -17.48 1.59
N PHE A 13 -3.55 -17.42 2.57
CA PHE A 13 -3.95 -16.16 3.22
C PHE A 13 -2.73 -15.43 3.80
N PHE A 14 -1.91 -16.11 4.59
CA PHE A 14 -0.71 -15.50 5.16
C PHE A 14 0.35 -15.13 4.13
N ILE A 15 0.57 -15.98 3.11
CA ILE A 15 1.50 -15.68 2.02
C ILE A 15 1.03 -14.44 1.25
N MET A 16 -0.26 -14.28 0.99
CA MET A 16 -0.81 -13.12 0.30
C MET A 16 -0.66 -11.83 1.10
N ILE A 17 -0.91 -11.87 2.42
CA ILE A 17 -0.67 -10.72 3.29
C ILE A 17 0.81 -10.33 3.27
N LEU A 18 1.70 -11.30 3.44
CA LEU A 18 3.14 -11.07 3.42
C LEU A 18 3.59 -10.46 2.07
N SER A 19 3.15 -11.04 0.96
CA SER A 19 3.43 -10.52 -0.38
C SER A 19 2.90 -9.09 -0.56
N GLY A 20 1.70 -8.80 -0.06
CA GLY A 20 1.12 -7.46 -0.08
C GLY A 20 1.94 -6.44 0.71
N LEU A 21 2.36 -6.80 1.92
CA LEU A 21 3.20 -5.93 2.75
C LEU A 21 4.59 -5.69 2.15
N LEU A 22 5.15 -6.66 1.45
CA LEU A 22 6.41 -6.52 0.73
C LEU A 22 6.28 -5.72 -0.57
N SER A 23 5.06 -5.56 -1.10
CA SER A 23 4.76 -4.87 -2.36
C SER A 23 4.11 -3.50 -2.16
N THR A 24 4.35 -2.85 -1.02
CA THR A 24 3.83 -1.52 -0.71
C THR A 24 4.60 -0.41 -1.45
N MET A 25 4.15 0.84 -1.31
CA MET A 25 4.85 2.03 -1.85
C MET A 25 6.29 2.15 -1.36
N ASN A 26 6.65 1.50 -0.27
CA ASN A 26 8.01 1.44 0.27
C ASN A 26 9.06 0.94 -0.74
N VAL A 27 8.67 0.09 -1.69
CA VAL A 27 9.55 -0.39 -2.78
C VAL A 27 10.01 0.76 -3.69
N TRP A 28 9.21 1.82 -3.78
CA TRP A 28 9.47 2.99 -4.62
C TRP A 28 10.09 4.17 -3.87
N ALA A 29 10.37 4.03 -2.57
CA ALA A 29 10.94 5.09 -1.77
C ALA A 29 12.30 5.56 -2.32
N ASP A 30 12.52 6.88 -2.41
CA ASP A 30 13.78 7.48 -2.88
C ASP A 30 14.93 7.19 -1.91
N LYS A 31 14.62 7.13 -0.61
CA LYS A 31 15.59 6.84 0.45
C LYS A 31 15.10 5.72 1.35
N ILE A 32 16.01 4.85 1.78
CA ILE A 32 15.70 3.77 2.74
C ILE A 32 15.17 4.35 4.07
N ASP A 33 15.64 5.53 4.46
CA ASP A 33 15.18 6.24 5.66
C ASP A 33 13.72 6.72 5.58
N ASP A 34 13.08 6.65 4.43
CA ASP A 34 11.67 6.99 4.24
C ASP A 34 10.75 5.77 4.29
N VAL A 35 11.31 4.56 4.36
CA VAL A 35 10.53 3.31 4.45
C VAL A 35 9.79 3.27 5.78
N ARG A 36 8.46 3.19 5.73
CA ARG A 36 7.54 3.13 6.89
C ARG A 36 6.37 2.23 6.57
N PHE A 37 5.83 1.59 7.59
CA PHE A 37 4.59 0.82 7.49
C PHE A 37 3.46 1.52 8.24
N SER A 38 2.31 1.59 7.61
CA SER A 38 1.09 2.19 8.13
C SER A 38 -0.07 1.20 8.12
N MET A 39 -1.16 1.55 8.79
CA MET A 39 -2.40 0.75 8.72
C MET A 39 -2.97 0.69 7.30
N ASN A 40 -2.74 1.72 6.47
CA ASN A 40 -3.18 1.69 5.07
C ASN A 40 -2.48 0.58 4.27
N ASP A 41 -1.20 0.30 4.55
CA ASP A 41 -0.47 -0.81 3.90
C ASP A 41 -1.11 -2.16 4.26
N LEU A 42 -1.53 -2.34 5.52
CA LEU A 42 -2.24 -3.53 5.96
C LEU A 42 -3.61 -3.66 5.26
N TYR A 43 -4.40 -2.57 5.21
CA TYR A 43 -5.70 -2.58 4.51
C TYR A 43 -5.55 -2.90 3.03
N MET A 44 -4.56 -2.34 2.35
CA MET A 44 -4.29 -2.63 0.94
C MET A 44 -3.88 -4.09 0.74
N SER A 45 -3.06 -4.65 1.62
CA SER A 45 -2.66 -6.06 1.57
C SER A 45 -3.84 -7.00 1.81
N LEU A 46 -4.71 -6.67 2.76
CA LEU A 46 -5.95 -7.42 3.02
C LEU A 46 -6.96 -7.30 1.87
N LEU A 47 -7.07 -6.12 1.27
CA LEU A 47 -7.93 -5.89 0.10
C LEU A 47 -7.45 -6.74 -1.10
N MET A 48 -6.15 -6.77 -1.35
CA MET A 48 -5.54 -7.60 -2.40
C MET A 48 -5.77 -9.09 -2.14
N THR A 49 -5.62 -9.54 -0.90
CA THR A 49 -5.93 -10.91 -0.47
C THR A 49 -7.42 -11.23 -0.67
N GLY A 50 -8.30 -10.26 -0.36
CA GLY A 50 -9.74 -10.39 -0.58
C GLY A 50 -10.10 -10.60 -2.04
N TRP A 51 -9.54 -9.80 -2.96
CA TRP A 51 -9.71 -9.98 -4.41
C TRP A 51 -9.23 -11.35 -4.87
N MET A 52 -8.06 -11.79 -4.39
CA MET A 52 -7.51 -13.10 -4.73
C MET A 52 -8.46 -14.23 -4.32
N PHE A 53 -8.98 -14.19 -3.08
CA PHE A 53 -9.91 -15.21 -2.59
C PHE A 53 -11.25 -15.18 -3.34
N LEU A 54 -11.74 -13.98 -3.68
CA LEU A 54 -12.95 -13.83 -4.47
C LEU A 54 -12.80 -14.51 -5.85
N PHE A 55 -11.72 -14.20 -6.57
CA PHE A 55 -11.48 -14.80 -7.88
C PHE A 55 -11.19 -16.31 -7.80
N MET A 56 -10.43 -16.75 -6.80
CA MET A 56 -10.22 -18.18 -6.58
C MET A 56 -11.52 -18.92 -6.28
N GLY A 57 -12.37 -18.33 -5.42
CA GLY A 57 -13.69 -18.89 -5.12
C GLY A 57 -14.57 -19.05 -6.37
N LEU A 58 -14.50 -18.08 -7.30
CA LEU A 58 -15.18 -18.15 -8.59
C LEU A 58 -14.61 -19.24 -9.51
N VAL A 59 -13.29 -19.25 -9.69
CA VAL A 59 -12.63 -20.18 -10.63
C VAL A 59 -12.72 -21.62 -10.17
N TYR A 60 -12.52 -21.88 -8.88
CA TYR A 60 -12.56 -23.23 -8.31
C TYR A 60 -13.95 -23.64 -7.80
N GLN A 61 -14.97 -22.75 -7.97
CA GLN A 61 -16.33 -22.96 -7.52
C GLN A 61 -16.46 -23.25 -6.01
N GLU A 62 -15.55 -22.64 -5.21
CA GLU A 62 -15.49 -22.78 -3.76
C GLU A 62 -16.27 -21.66 -3.08
N THR A 63 -17.55 -21.91 -2.79
CA THR A 63 -18.50 -20.92 -2.27
C THR A 63 -18.01 -20.22 -0.99
N ILE A 64 -17.42 -20.98 -0.06
CA ILE A 64 -16.92 -20.41 1.22
C ILE A 64 -15.77 -19.44 0.97
N VAL A 65 -14.82 -19.81 0.10
CA VAL A 65 -13.67 -18.97 -0.25
C VAL A 65 -14.12 -17.69 -0.94
N PHE A 66 -15.12 -17.79 -1.84
CA PHE A 66 -15.74 -16.64 -2.49
C PHE A 66 -16.32 -15.64 -1.48
N PHE A 67 -17.14 -16.12 -0.53
CA PHE A 67 -17.75 -15.22 0.45
C PHE A 67 -16.74 -14.63 1.43
N ILE A 68 -15.69 -15.36 1.82
CA ILE A 68 -14.59 -14.80 2.62
C ILE A 68 -13.91 -13.67 1.85
N GLY A 69 -13.58 -13.90 0.58
CA GLY A 69 -12.98 -12.89 -0.29
C GLY A 69 -13.88 -11.66 -0.44
N PHE A 70 -15.16 -11.85 -0.66
CA PHE A 70 -16.15 -10.78 -0.80
C PHE A 70 -16.24 -9.91 0.47
N ILE A 71 -16.31 -10.52 1.64
CA ILE A 71 -16.36 -9.82 2.93
C ILE A 71 -15.04 -9.04 3.14
N LEU A 72 -13.87 -9.65 2.88
CA LEU A 72 -12.59 -8.97 2.99
C LEU A 72 -12.52 -7.73 2.09
N VAL A 73 -12.98 -7.82 0.84
CA VAL A 73 -13.01 -6.68 -0.10
C VAL A 73 -13.87 -5.55 0.46
N ILE A 74 -15.12 -5.84 0.82
CA ILE A 74 -16.06 -4.81 1.31
C ILE A 74 -15.55 -4.15 2.59
N VAL A 75 -15.13 -4.94 3.58
CA VAL A 75 -14.64 -4.41 4.86
C VAL A 75 -13.41 -3.52 4.65
N ASN A 76 -12.44 -3.95 3.84
CA ASN A 76 -11.24 -3.15 3.62
C ASN A 76 -11.51 -1.88 2.78
N ILE A 77 -12.42 -1.91 1.80
CA ILE A 77 -12.86 -0.71 1.10
C ILE A 77 -13.47 0.29 2.09
N VAL A 78 -14.35 -0.17 2.99
CA VAL A 78 -14.95 0.70 4.02
C VAL A 78 -13.88 1.27 4.96
N CYS A 79 -12.95 0.45 5.45
CA CYS A 79 -11.86 0.90 6.32
C CYS A 79 -10.98 1.94 5.64
N ILE A 80 -10.61 1.73 4.37
CA ILE A 80 -9.81 2.68 3.59
C ILE A 80 -10.58 3.98 3.36
N ARG A 81 -11.85 3.92 2.96
CA ARG A 81 -12.66 5.12 2.66
C ARG A 81 -13.00 5.92 3.90
N SER A 82 -13.22 5.28 5.03
CA SER A 82 -13.48 5.94 6.32
C SER A 82 -12.21 6.31 7.08
N GLN A 83 -11.03 5.91 6.61
CA GLN A 83 -9.75 6.05 7.31
C GLN A 83 -9.82 5.50 8.74
N PHE A 84 -10.50 4.37 8.90
CA PHE A 84 -10.69 3.73 10.19
C PHE A 84 -9.34 3.43 10.87
N LEU A 85 -9.20 3.76 12.15
CA LEU A 85 -7.97 3.66 12.94
C LEU A 85 -6.75 4.43 12.39
N ILE A 86 -6.94 5.34 11.43
CA ILE A 86 -5.86 6.19 10.94
C ILE A 86 -5.75 7.42 11.85
N THR A 87 -4.82 7.36 12.78
CA THR A 87 -4.43 8.48 13.63
C THR A 87 -3.44 9.39 12.92
N GLU A 88 -3.13 10.58 13.48
CA GLU A 88 -2.07 11.45 12.95
C GLU A 88 -0.73 10.72 12.76
N ARG A 89 -0.36 9.87 13.72
CA ARG A 89 0.85 9.04 13.59
C ARG A 89 0.77 8.09 12.39
N GLN A 90 -0.36 7.40 12.19
CA GLN A 90 -0.55 6.49 11.06
C GLN A 90 -0.56 7.25 9.73
N TYR A 91 -1.16 8.44 9.70
CA TYR A 91 -1.11 9.34 8.55
C TYR A 91 0.34 9.68 8.17
N LYS A 92 1.16 10.15 9.13
CA LYS A 92 2.58 10.46 8.90
C LYS A 92 3.36 9.23 8.37
N LEU A 93 3.13 8.05 8.97
CA LEU A 93 3.76 6.80 8.53
C LEU A 93 3.40 6.41 7.08
N GLY A 94 2.19 6.69 6.64
CA GLY A 94 1.77 6.42 5.25
C GLY A 94 2.24 7.50 4.28
N MET A 95 2.23 8.78 4.68
CA MET A 95 2.57 9.89 3.79
C MET A 95 4.07 9.99 3.48
N ILE A 96 4.96 9.65 4.42
CA ILE A 96 6.40 9.70 4.18
C ILE A 96 6.83 8.83 2.98
N PRO A 97 6.52 7.53 2.90
CA PRO A 97 6.89 6.73 1.74
C PRO A 97 6.13 7.15 0.47
N HIS A 98 4.90 7.65 0.57
CA HIS A 98 4.15 8.16 -0.57
C HIS A 98 4.83 9.36 -1.22
N HIS A 99 5.28 10.34 -0.42
CA HIS A 99 6.03 11.49 -0.90
C HIS A 99 7.42 11.10 -1.43
N SER A 100 8.08 10.17 -0.77
CA SER A 100 9.37 9.65 -1.21
C SER A 100 9.28 8.92 -2.55
N MET A 101 8.21 8.15 -2.80
CA MET A 101 7.91 7.58 -4.10
C MET A 101 7.76 8.66 -5.18
N ALA A 102 7.02 9.73 -4.90
CA ALA A 102 6.82 10.83 -5.85
C ALA A 102 8.16 11.51 -6.21
N ILE A 103 9.06 11.68 -5.23
CA ILE A 103 10.42 12.20 -5.46
C ILE A 103 11.20 11.25 -6.36
N HIS A 104 11.22 9.96 -6.06
CA HIS A 104 11.94 8.95 -6.85
C HIS A 104 11.48 8.95 -8.32
N MET A 105 10.17 8.89 -8.55
CA MET A 105 9.60 8.91 -9.90
C MET A 105 9.95 10.20 -10.64
N SER A 106 9.87 11.35 -9.96
CA SER A 106 10.20 12.67 -10.51
C SER A 106 11.67 12.78 -10.89
N LYS A 107 12.60 12.32 -10.05
CA LYS A 107 14.03 12.25 -10.34
C LYS A 107 14.30 11.38 -11.56
N LYS A 108 13.69 10.20 -11.64
CA LYS A 108 13.85 9.30 -12.80
C LYS A 108 13.30 9.87 -14.10
N LEU A 109 12.22 10.64 -14.05
CA LEU A 109 11.70 11.33 -15.23
C LEU A 109 12.60 12.51 -15.63
N SER A 110 13.20 13.23 -14.66
CA SER A 110 14.11 14.35 -14.95
C SER A 110 15.41 13.93 -15.63
N GLU A 111 15.80 12.65 -15.55
CA GLU A 111 16.95 12.09 -16.27
C GLU A 111 16.68 11.95 -17.79
N LYS A 112 15.44 12.11 -18.22
CA LYS A 112 14.98 11.95 -19.60
C LYS A 112 14.51 13.30 -20.17
N GLU A 113 14.57 13.44 -21.50
CA GLU A 113 13.96 14.59 -22.17
C GLU A 113 12.46 14.64 -21.88
N ASN A 114 11.97 15.79 -21.39
CA ASN A 114 10.57 15.98 -21.02
C ASN A 114 10.16 17.46 -21.11
N ASN A 115 8.86 17.70 -21.34
CA ASN A 115 8.28 19.04 -21.49
C ASN A 115 7.74 19.62 -20.16
N ILE A 116 7.88 18.90 -19.03
CA ILE A 116 7.35 19.29 -17.72
C ILE A 116 8.42 19.48 -16.66
N SER A 117 9.65 19.79 -17.08
CA SER A 117 10.83 19.88 -16.21
C SER A 117 10.63 20.81 -15.02
N SER A 118 10.07 22.00 -15.22
CA SER A 118 9.80 22.96 -14.14
C SER A 118 8.77 22.43 -13.12
N PHE A 119 7.75 21.73 -13.59
CA PHE A 119 6.74 21.10 -12.75
C PHE A 119 7.36 19.98 -11.90
N ILE A 120 8.20 19.13 -12.52
CA ILE A 120 8.92 18.04 -11.82
C ILE A 120 9.81 18.58 -10.70
N GLN A 121 10.57 19.66 -10.97
CA GLN A 121 11.42 20.28 -9.96
C GLN A 121 10.61 20.85 -8.78
N ASN A 122 9.45 21.43 -9.05
CA ASN A 122 8.55 21.90 -8.01
C ASN A 122 8.02 20.73 -7.15
N ILE A 123 7.65 19.59 -7.77
CA ILE A 123 7.23 18.39 -7.02
C ILE A 123 8.36 17.94 -6.11
N ILE A 124 9.57 17.75 -6.61
CA ILE A 124 10.72 17.30 -5.81
C ILE A 124 10.90 18.19 -4.60
N LYS A 125 10.98 19.51 -4.80
CA LYS A 125 11.20 20.48 -3.74
C LYS A 125 10.07 20.46 -2.68
N ASN A 126 8.81 20.43 -3.11
CA ASN A 126 7.67 20.44 -2.20
C ASN A 126 7.62 19.14 -1.39
N GLN A 127 7.78 18.00 -2.05
CA GLN A 127 7.72 16.70 -1.38
C GLN A 127 8.88 16.49 -0.39
N GLU A 128 10.08 16.98 -0.71
CA GLU A 128 11.21 16.97 0.24
C GLU A 128 10.93 17.81 1.49
N SER A 129 10.36 19.01 1.31
CA SER A 129 9.95 19.87 2.43
C SER A 129 8.85 19.25 3.29
N GLU A 130 7.88 18.60 2.66
CA GLU A 130 6.79 17.92 3.36
C GLU A 130 7.26 16.68 4.13
N ILE A 131 8.17 15.88 3.57
CA ILE A 131 8.81 14.77 4.30
C ILE A 131 9.58 15.31 5.52
N TYR A 132 10.30 16.40 5.36
CA TYR A 132 11.03 17.01 6.48
C TYR A 132 10.07 17.42 7.59
N PHE A 133 8.95 18.09 7.24
CA PHE A 133 7.90 18.45 8.20
C PHE A 133 7.28 17.22 8.88
N LEU A 134 6.93 16.19 8.12
CA LEU A 134 6.32 14.97 8.64
C LEU A 134 7.23 14.22 9.64
N LYS A 135 8.56 14.32 9.44
CA LYS A 135 9.55 13.70 10.33
C LYS A 135 9.84 14.54 11.57
N ASN A 136 9.89 15.87 11.45
CA ASN A 136 10.42 16.77 12.48
C ASN A 136 9.35 17.67 13.11
N GLY A 137 8.16 17.79 12.52
CA GLY A 137 7.06 18.60 13.04
C GLY A 137 7.15 20.11 12.75
N HIS A 138 8.16 20.57 11.96
CA HIS A 138 8.29 21.96 11.51
C HIS A 138 8.88 22.00 10.10
N PHE A 139 8.58 23.06 9.34
CA PHE A 139 9.21 23.30 8.04
C PHE A 139 10.64 23.84 8.21
N ASN A 140 11.49 23.49 7.25
CA ASN A 140 12.88 23.91 7.22
C ASN A 140 13.03 25.25 6.51
#